data_994e5e1fabe9bfa7878a8e7b9ad6371e
#
_entry.id   994e5e1fabe9bfa7878a8e7b9ad6371e
#
_cell.length_a   1.000
_cell.length_b   1.000
_cell.length_c   1.000
_cell.angle_alpha   90.00
_cell.angle_beta   90.00
_cell.angle_gamma   90.00
#
_symmetry.space_group_name_H-M   'P 1'
#
loop_
_entity.id
_entity.type
_entity.pdbx_description
1 polymer ?
#
loop_
_entity_poly.entity_id
_entity_poly.type
_entity_poly.pdbx_seq_one_letter_code
_entity_poly.pdbx_strand_id
1 'polypeptide(L)'
;MLMRSNSNPKTMRKDDITEPMNTWDNFYQSRVCNNIYVNAFCKKYNRFIEEIIVNIQQISYNLKTPLILKEEGCGIGTVSLAISQIGERLFNSFGLTDSSDTKKISKVVFSDINIPMLELCCKNTLSISTDNYFGKAPLFYAKENICEPKFFESFTVVVTHGVLEHFSDEDITRIMSTYNNDKVLFQAHYVPTCQYASPSFGDERLLPVDDWIALIKPDYYLLDNDGKDLYMFKTK
;
A
#
# COMPACT_ATOMS: atom_id res chain seq x y z
N MET A 1 20.41 -29.24 -24.83
CA MET A 1 19.48 -28.47 -25.67
C MET A 1 18.29 -28.10 -24.76
N LEU A 2 18.38 -26.97 -24.07
CA LEU A 2 17.38 -26.49 -23.11
C LEU A 2 16.36 -25.64 -23.88
N MET A 3 15.14 -26.15 -23.99
CA MET A 3 14.03 -25.36 -24.52
C MET A 3 13.60 -24.33 -23.46
N ARG A 4 13.84 -23.06 -23.71
CA ARG A 4 13.23 -21.96 -22.99
C ARG A 4 11.77 -21.87 -23.43
N SER A 5 10.83 -22.13 -22.54
CA SER A 5 9.44 -21.77 -22.72
C SER A 5 9.29 -20.27 -22.59
N ASN A 6 9.17 -19.56 -23.71
CA ASN A 6 8.73 -18.16 -23.74
C ASN A 6 7.23 -18.12 -23.43
N SER A 7 6.85 -18.10 -22.16
CA SER A 7 5.54 -17.63 -21.76
C SER A 7 5.63 -16.10 -21.64
N ASN A 8 5.23 -15.38 -22.69
CA ASN A 8 4.98 -13.95 -22.57
C ASN A 8 3.95 -13.71 -21.46
N PRO A 9 4.25 -12.89 -20.46
CA PRO A 9 3.26 -12.50 -19.49
C PRO A 9 2.13 -11.78 -20.23
N LYS A 10 0.89 -12.25 -20.06
CA LYS A 10 -0.29 -11.55 -20.60
C LYS A 10 -0.34 -10.19 -19.91
N THR A 11 -0.03 -9.14 -20.66
CA THR A 11 -0.26 -7.76 -20.23
C THR A 11 -1.76 -7.53 -20.10
N MET A 12 -2.22 -7.15 -18.93
CA MET A 12 -3.59 -6.69 -18.73
C MET A 12 -3.85 -5.49 -19.64
N ARG A 13 -4.76 -5.63 -20.60
CA ARG A 13 -5.20 -4.52 -21.46
C ARG A 13 -6.25 -3.71 -20.72
N LYS A 14 -6.41 -2.44 -21.10
CA LYS A 14 -7.40 -1.52 -20.52
C LYS A 14 -8.84 -2.10 -20.54
N ASP A 15 -9.10 -3.03 -21.47
CA ASP A 15 -10.39 -3.73 -21.66
C ASP A 15 -10.48 -4.99 -20.77
N ASP A 16 -9.36 -5.51 -20.24
CA ASP A 16 -9.31 -6.68 -19.35
C ASP A 16 -9.60 -6.30 -17.88
N ILE A 17 -9.67 -5.00 -17.56
CA ILE A 17 -9.98 -4.49 -16.21
C ILE A 17 -11.46 -4.76 -15.83
N THR A 18 -12.27 -5.24 -16.77
CA THR A 18 -13.69 -5.58 -16.52
C THR A 18 -13.90 -7.02 -16.02
N GLU A 19 -12.86 -7.87 -16.05
CA GLU A 19 -12.91 -9.22 -15.49
C GLU A 19 -11.72 -9.46 -14.59
N PRO A 20 -11.74 -9.49 -13.44
CA PRO A 20 -11.83 -10.56 -12.46
C PRO A 20 -12.41 -10.12 -11.11
N MET A 21 -13.45 -9.32 -11.11
CA MET A 21 -14.11 -8.95 -9.86
C MET A 21 -14.47 -10.19 -9.02
N ASN A 22 -14.85 -11.29 -9.69
CA ASN A 22 -15.19 -12.54 -9.02
C ASN A 22 -13.99 -13.27 -8.38
N THR A 23 -12.78 -13.06 -8.85
CA THR A 23 -11.59 -13.78 -8.38
C THR A 23 -11.04 -13.17 -7.09
N TRP A 24 -10.95 -11.85 -7.02
CA TRP A 24 -10.54 -11.14 -5.80
C TRP A 24 -11.58 -11.26 -4.69
N ASP A 25 -12.86 -11.17 -5.02
CA ASP A 25 -13.95 -11.39 -4.08
C ASP A 25 -13.85 -12.77 -3.41
N ASN A 26 -13.64 -13.82 -4.20
CA ASN A 26 -13.49 -15.18 -3.68
C ASN A 26 -12.23 -15.34 -2.82
N PHE A 27 -11.13 -14.68 -3.20
CA PHE A 27 -9.89 -14.73 -2.44
C PHE A 27 -10.02 -14.09 -1.06
N TYR A 28 -10.71 -12.96 -0.97
CA TYR A 28 -10.87 -12.22 0.28
C TYR A 28 -12.11 -12.60 1.09
N GLN A 29 -13.19 -13.13 0.48
CA GLN A 29 -14.35 -13.61 1.22
C GLN A 29 -14.01 -14.70 2.23
N SER A 30 -13.00 -15.51 1.97
CA SER A 30 -12.46 -16.51 2.91
C SER A 30 -11.55 -15.92 3.99
N ARG A 31 -11.18 -14.66 3.91
CA ARG A 31 -10.23 -13.98 4.80
C ARG A 31 -10.93 -12.90 5.60
N VAL A 32 -11.50 -13.31 6.72
CA VAL A 32 -12.07 -12.34 7.67
C VAL A 32 -10.93 -11.50 8.24
N CYS A 33 -10.91 -10.20 7.95
CA CYS A 33 -10.00 -9.27 8.58
C CYS A 33 -10.44 -9.11 10.04
N ASN A 34 -9.67 -9.69 10.94
CA ASN A 34 -9.83 -9.55 12.38
C ASN A 34 -8.49 -9.20 13.00
N ASN A 35 -8.47 -8.94 14.30
CA ASN A 35 -7.24 -8.59 15.01
C ASN A 35 -6.13 -9.66 14.86
N ILE A 36 -6.46 -10.94 14.74
CA ILE A 36 -5.48 -12.01 14.53
C ILE A 36 -4.83 -11.86 13.16
N TYR A 37 -5.64 -11.63 12.13
CA TYR A 37 -5.15 -11.42 10.77
C TYR A 37 -4.27 -10.17 10.67
N VAL A 38 -4.73 -9.04 11.22
CA VAL A 38 -3.97 -7.78 11.21
C VAL A 38 -2.66 -7.92 12.01
N ASN A 39 -2.69 -8.60 13.15
CA ASN A 39 -1.46 -8.88 13.93
C ASN A 39 -0.47 -9.77 13.17
N ALA A 40 -0.94 -10.79 12.45
CA ALA A 40 -0.09 -11.62 11.61
C ALA A 40 0.52 -10.82 10.46
N PHE A 41 -0.27 -9.94 9.83
CA PHE A 41 0.18 -9.02 8.81
C PHE A 41 1.23 -8.04 9.36
N CYS A 42 0.96 -7.41 10.51
CA CYS A 42 1.91 -6.54 11.19
C CYS A 42 3.25 -7.24 11.46
N LYS A 43 3.21 -8.50 11.91
CA LYS A 43 4.42 -9.28 12.19
C LYS A 43 5.21 -9.56 10.90
N LYS A 44 4.52 -9.90 9.82
CA LYS A 44 5.16 -10.22 8.54
C LYS A 44 5.78 -8.99 7.88
N TYR A 45 5.08 -7.87 7.88
CA TYR A 45 5.48 -6.65 7.18
C TYR A 45 5.91 -5.52 8.12
N ASN A 46 6.39 -5.88 9.32
CA ASN A 46 6.72 -4.91 10.38
C ASN A 46 7.67 -3.81 9.88
N ARG A 47 8.74 -4.19 9.19
CA ARG A 47 9.75 -3.25 8.67
C ARG A 47 9.15 -2.25 7.67
N PHE A 48 8.28 -2.72 6.77
CA PHE A 48 7.59 -1.86 5.83
C PHE A 48 6.68 -0.85 6.53
N ILE A 49 5.93 -1.32 7.51
CA ILE A 49 4.98 -0.47 8.26
C ILE A 49 5.72 0.53 9.15
N GLU A 50 6.80 0.11 9.82
CA GLU A 50 7.63 1.00 10.65
C GLU A 50 8.24 2.13 9.84
N GLU A 51 8.78 1.84 8.64
CA GLU A 51 9.32 2.86 7.74
C GLU A 51 8.26 3.89 7.33
N ILE A 52 7.06 3.46 7.02
CA ILE A 52 5.94 4.37 6.72
C ILE A 52 5.64 5.27 7.91
N ILE A 53 5.56 4.71 9.12
CA ILE A 53 5.24 5.47 10.33
C ILE A 53 6.33 6.50 10.64
N VAL A 54 7.61 6.10 10.56
CA VAL A 54 8.74 6.98 10.80
C VAL A 54 8.73 8.17 9.83
N ASN A 55 8.53 7.91 8.53
CA ASN A 55 8.46 8.97 7.53
C ASN A 55 7.24 9.89 7.73
N ILE A 56 6.06 9.35 8.03
CA ILE A 56 4.89 10.16 8.37
C ILE A 56 5.20 11.09 9.55
N GLN A 57 5.83 10.59 10.59
CA GLN A 57 6.19 11.36 11.77
C GLN A 57 7.17 12.47 11.44
N GLN A 58 8.24 12.15 10.71
CA GLN A 58 9.28 13.11 10.35
C GLN A 58 8.73 14.23 9.46
N ILE A 59 7.95 13.87 8.43
CA ILE A 59 7.36 14.85 7.51
C ILE A 59 6.35 15.74 8.24
N SER A 60 5.45 15.15 9.01
CA SER A 60 4.45 15.92 9.78
C SER A 60 5.09 16.85 10.80
N TYR A 61 6.16 16.41 11.47
CA TYR A 61 6.93 17.23 12.40
C TYR A 61 7.58 18.44 11.71
N ASN A 62 8.21 18.21 10.56
CA ASN A 62 8.91 19.26 9.80
C ASN A 62 7.92 20.29 9.21
N LEU A 63 6.80 19.83 8.69
CA LEU A 63 5.80 20.69 8.05
C LEU A 63 4.84 21.36 9.03
N LYS A 64 4.74 20.86 10.25
CA LYS A 64 3.72 21.25 11.27
C LYS A 64 2.29 21.19 10.71
N THR A 65 2.07 20.28 9.75
CA THR A 65 0.81 20.12 9.05
C THR A 65 0.47 18.63 8.97
N PRO A 66 -0.76 18.23 9.28
CA PRO A 66 -1.17 16.84 9.17
C PRO A 66 -1.26 16.41 7.71
N LEU A 67 -0.97 15.14 7.46
CA LEU A 67 -0.91 14.52 6.14
C LEU A 67 -2.21 13.77 5.81
N ILE A 68 -2.45 13.54 4.54
CA ILE A 68 -3.40 12.53 4.07
C ILE A 68 -2.64 11.23 3.89
N LEU A 69 -3.13 10.12 4.47
CA LEU A 69 -2.67 8.77 4.14
C LEU A 69 -3.60 8.21 3.06
N LYS A 70 -3.06 7.84 1.93
CA LYS A 70 -3.80 7.22 0.83
C LYS A 70 -3.25 5.83 0.55
N GLU A 71 -4.06 4.80 0.78
CA GLU A 71 -3.80 3.41 0.41
C GLU A 71 -4.47 3.12 -0.93
N GLU A 72 -3.66 2.91 -1.97
CA GLU A 72 -4.11 2.64 -3.32
C GLU A 72 -4.06 1.15 -3.64
N GLY A 73 -5.15 0.61 -4.23
CA GLY A 73 -5.37 -0.83 -4.32
C GLY A 73 -5.54 -1.42 -2.93
N CYS A 74 -6.35 -0.76 -2.09
CA CYS A 74 -6.42 -1.05 -0.66
C CYS A 74 -6.96 -2.45 -0.33
N GLY A 75 -7.63 -3.12 -1.28
CA GLY A 75 -8.28 -4.38 -1.02
C GLY A 75 -9.20 -4.29 0.20
N ILE A 76 -8.86 -5.01 1.27
CA ILE A 76 -9.62 -5.02 2.52
C ILE A 76 -9.10 -4.03 3.59
N GLY A 77 -8.16 -3.13 3.23
CA GLY A 77 -7.66 -2.06 4.10
C GLY A 77 -6.60 -2.50 5.11
N THR A 78 -5.90 -3.59 4.85
CA THR A 78 -5.01 -4.23 5.83
C THR A 78 -3.80 -3.38 6.19
N VAL A 79 -3.22 -2.64 5.23
CA VAL A 79 -2.01 -1.83 5.46
C VAL A 79 -2.31 -0.66 6.40
N SER A 80 -3.35 0.11 6.11
CA SER A 80 -3.74 1.22 6.99
C SER A 80 -4.13 0.75 8.39
N LEU A 81 -4.81 -0.40 8.51
CA LEU A 81 -5.10 -1.01 9.80
C LEU A 81 -3.81 -1.40 10.54
N ALA A 82 -2.82 -1.95 9.83
CA ALA A 82 -1.52 -2.28 10.41
C ALA A 82 -0.74 -1.02 10.84
N ILE A 83 -0.75 0.04 10.01
CA ILE A 83 -0.15 1.34 10.38
C ILE A 83 -0.79 1.87 11.67
N SER A 84 -2.12 1.77 11.80
CA SER A 84 -2.82 2.20 13.00
C SER A 84 -2.36 1.43 14.25
N GLN A 85 -2.29 0.10 14.16
CA GLN A 85 -1.89 -0.74 15.30
C GLN A 85 -0.41 -0.60 15.70
N ILE A 86 0.50 -0.56 14.72
CA ILE A 86 1.94 -0.43 15.00
C ILE A 86 2.24 0.99 15.48
N GLY A 87 1.64 2.00 14.84
CA GLY A 87 1.81 3.39 15.22
C GLY A 87 1.42 3.66 16.66
N GLU A 88 0.31 3.10 17.11
CA GLU A 88 -0.11 3.18 18.53
C GLU A 88 0.93 2.58 19.47
N ARG A 89 1.43 1.37 19.17
CA ARG A 89 2.42 0.70 20.02
C ARG A 89 3.72 1.49 20.09
N LEU A 90 4.21 2.02 18.97
CA LEU A 90 5.41 2.84 18.94
C LEU A 90 5.24 4.12 19.76
N PHE A 91 4.08 4.79 19.65
CA PHE A 91 3.77 5.98 20.44
C PHE A 91 3.84 5.70 21.93
N ASN A 92 3.18 4.64 22.36
CA ASN A 92 3.14 4.25 23.76
C ASN A 92 4.53 3.87 24.29
N SER A 93 5.37 3.24 23.46
CA SER A 93 6.71 2.82 23.84
C SER A 93 7.70 3.99 24.03
N PHE A 94 7.50 5.09 23.29
CA PHE A 94 8.38 6.26 23.39
C PHE A 94 7.89 7.29 24.43
N GLY A 95 6.81 6.98 25.19
CA GLY A 95 6.26 7.91 26.17
C GLY A 95 5.73 9.21 25.54
N LEU A 96 5.49 9.21 24.24
CA LEU A 96 4.93 10.33 23.50
C LEU A 96 3.41 10.41 23.71
N THR A 97 2.97 10.06 24.94
CA THR A 97 1.59 10.22 25.35
C THR A 97 1.29 11.70 25.38
N ASP A 98 0.45 12.08 24.48
CA ASP A 98 -0.38 13.27 24.58
C ASP A 98 0.32 14.64 24.59
N SER A 99 0.65 15.13 23.43
CA SER A 99 0.31 16.54 23.21
C SER A 99 -0.79 16.56 22.16
N SER A 100 -1.96 16.97 22.57
CA SER A 100 -3.19 17.13 21.79
C SER A 100 -3.06 18.01 20.53
N ASP A 101 -1.85 18.44 20.18
CA ASP A 101 -1.58 19.46 19.18
C ASP A 101 -1.02 18.95 17.83
N THR A 102 -0.74 17.67 17.68
CA THR A 102 -0.24 17.20 16.38
C THR A 102 -0.98 15.98 15.86
N LYS A 103 -2.18 16.18 15.33
CA LYS A 103 -2.77 15.20 14.42
C LYS A 103 -1.82 15.03 13.23
N LYS A 104 -1.16 13.87 13.15
CA LYS A 104 -0.21 13.56 12.06
C LYS A 104 -0.93 13.23 10.78
N ILE A 105 -2.09 12.60 10.90
CA ILE A 105 -2.97 12.25 9.79
C ILE A 105 -4.29 13.00 9.94
N SER A 106 -4.64 13.79 8.92
CA SER A 106 -5.90 14.53 8.86
C SER A 106 -7.02 13.72 8.21
N LYS A 107 -6.66 12.73 7.37
CA LYS A 107 -7.60 11.97 6.56
C LYS A 107 -6.94 10.67 6.12
N VAL A 108 -7.69 9.56 6.12
CA VAL A 108 -7.27 8.29 5.50
C VAL A 108 -8.16 8.03 4.31
N VAL A 109 -7.57 7.75 3.16
CA VAL A 109 -8.28 7.43 1.92
C VAL A 109 -7.93 6.01 1.50
N PHE A 110 -8.93 5.16 1.44
CA PHE A 110 -8.87 3.83 0.87
C PHE A 110 -9.37 3.88 -0.56
N SER A 111 -8.55 3.54 -1.52
CA SER A 111 -8.97 3.53 -2.93
C SER A 111 -8.73 2.16 -3.56
N ASP A 112 -9.73 1.70 -4.30
CA ASP A 112 -9.69 0.46 -5.05
C ASP A 112 -10.64 0.57 -6.25
N ILE A 113 -10.39 -0.18 -7.30
CA ILE A 113 -11.29 -0.28 -8.44
C ILE A 113 -12.47 -1.22 -8.13
N ASN A 114 -12.28 -2.14 -7.19
CA ASN A 114 -13.23 -3.19 -6.83
C ASN A 114 -14.14 -2.72 -5.68
N ILE A 115 -15.42 -2.47 -5.98
CA ILE A 115 -16.42 -2.02 -5.00
C ILE A 115 -16.61 -3.03 -3.87
N PRO A 116 -16.79 -4.34 -4.10
CA PRO A 116 -16.88 -5.33 -3.04
C PRO A 116 -15.70 -5.30 -2.06
N MET A 117 -14.47 -5.03 -2.55
CA MET A 117 -13.31 -4.88 -1.67
C MET A 117 -13.42 -3.62 -0.80
N LEU A 118 -13.86 -2.50 -1.36
CA LEU A 118 -14.10 -1.27 -0.58
C LEU A 118 -15.18 -1.47 0.48
N GLU A 119 -16.23 -2.24 0.19
CA GLU A 119 -17.25 -2.58 1.19
C GLU A 119 -16.69 -3.43 2.32
N LEU A 120 -15.82 -4.41 2.02
CA LEU A 120 -15.11 -5.20 3.03
C LEU A 120 -14.14 -4.33 3.82
N CYS A 121 -13.39 -3.45 3.15
CA CYS A 121 -12.51 -2.49 3.79
C CYS A 121 -13.28 -1.60 4.78
N CYS A 122 -14.42 -1.07 4.38
CA CYS A 122 -15.29 -0.28 5.25
C CYS A 122 -15.75 -1.08 6.49
N LYS A 123 -16.21 -2.31 6.30
CA LYS A 123 -16.63 -3.19 7.41
C LYS A 123 -15.47 -3.47 8.36
N ASN A 124 -14.27 -3.75 7.84
CA ASN A 124 -13.10 -4.03 8.64
C ASN A 124 -12.65 -2.83 9.47
N THR A 125 -12.60 -1.65 8.86
CA THR A 125 -12.17 -0.42 9.55
C THR A 125 -13.18 0.05 10.59
N LEU A 126 -14.47 -0.28 10.43
CA LEU A 126 -15.50 -0.03 11.46
C LEU A 126 -15.42 -1.05 12.61
N SER A 127 -14.98 -2.28 12.34
CA SER A 127 -14.89 -3.34 13.35
C SER A 127 -13.57 -3.32 14.14
N ILE A 128 -12.51 -2.81 13.55
CA ILE A 128 -11.18 -2.71 14.15
C ILE A 128 -10.93 -1.22 14.44
N SER A 129 -10.84 -0.86 15.72
CA SER A 129 -10.64 0.55 16.10
C SER A 129 -9.36 1.10 15.44
N THR A 130 -9.52 2.19 14.71
CA THR A 130 -8.41 2.95 14.12
C THR A 130 -8.13 4.24 14.92
N ASP A 131 -8.87 4.45 16.01
CA ASP A 131 -8.87 5.72 16.77
C ASP A 131 -7.52 6.02 17.43
N ASN A 132 -6.68 5.00 17.57
CA ASN A 132 -5.48 5.12 18.37
C ASN A 132 -4.37 5.93 17.67
N TYR A 133 -3.91 5.52 16.48
CA TYR A 133 -2.85 6.22 15.76
C TYR A 133 -3.37 7.35 14.85
N PHE A 134 -4.46 7.10 14.17
CA PHE A 134 -5.07 8.11 13.29
C PHE A 134 -5.90 9.14 14.07
N GLY A 135 -6.16 8.89 15.36
CA GLY A 135 -7.08 9.68 16.15
C GLY A 135 -8.48 9.67 15.51
N LYS A 136 -9.12 10.83 15.49
CA LYS A 136 -10.43 11.01 14.84
C LYS A 136 -10.32 11.41 13.36
N ALA A 137 -9.27 10.98 12.66
CA ALA A 137 -9.15 11.25 11.23
C ALA A 137 -10.31 10.59 10.46
N PRO A 138 -11.04 11.32 9.62
CA PRO A 138 -12.11 10.74 8.83
C PRO A 138 -11.57 9.73 7.81
N LEU A 139 -12.31 8.64 7.62
CA LEU A 139 -12.01 7.57 6.69
C LEU A 139 -12.86 7.76 5.42
N PHE A 140 -12.24 7.68 4.27
CA PHE A 140 -12.88 7.81 2.97
C PHE A 140 -12.62 6.57 2.11
N TYR A 141 -13.64 6.14 1.39
CA TYR A 141 -13.58 5.00 0.50
C TYR A 141 -13.89 5.48 -0.92
N ALA A 142 -12.95 5.34 -1.83
CA ALA A 142 -13.04 5.87 -3.17
C ALA A 142 -12.89 4.75 -4.21
N LYS A 143 -13.87 4.63 -5.12
CA LYS A 143 -13.69 3.82 -6.30
C LYS A 143 -12.79 4.56 -7.27
N GLU A 144 -11.56 4.12 -7.41
CA GLU A 144 -10.56 4.75 -8.28
C GLU A 144 -9.75 3.71 -9.05
N ASN A 145 -9.47 4.01 -10.31
CA ASN A 145 -8.47 3.27 -11.08
C ASN A 145 -7.09 3.88 -10.81
N ILE A 146 -6.15 3.09 -10.30
CA ILE A 146 -4.78 3.54 -10.00
C ILE A 146 -4.04 4.08 -11.24
N CYS A 147 -4.41 3.62 -12.44
CA CYS A 147 -3.81 4.05 -13.70
C CYS A 147 -4.33 5.40 -14.22
N GLU A 148 -5.39 5.97 -13.63
CA GLU A 148 -5.93 7.25 -14.06
C GLU A 148 -5.21 8.42 -13.41
N PRO A 149 -5.14 9.60 -14.10
CA PRO A 149 -4.58 10.80 -13.51
C PRO A 149 -5.29 11.19 -12.22
N LYS A 150 -4.52 11.61 -11.21
CA LYS A 150 -5.04 11.95 -9.90
C LYS A 150 -4.78 13.39 -9.53
N PHE A 151 -5.72 13.95 -8.80
CA PHE A 151 -5.57 15.26 -8.18
C PHE A 151 -5.37 15.07 -6.66
N PHE A 152 -4.31 15.66 -6.14
CA PHE A 152 -4.01 15.67 -4.71
C PHE A 152 -4.33 17.04 -4.12
N GLU A 153 -5.32 17.09 -3.25
CA GLU A 153 -5.79 18.36 -2.64
C GLU A 153 -4.80 18.89 -1.59
N SER A 154 -4.09 18.00 -0.90
CA SER A 154 -3.21 18.32 0.22
C SER A 154 -2.01 17.38 0.27
N PHE A 155 -1.08 17.64 1.18
CA PHE A 155 0.10 16.80 1.37
C PHE A 155 -0.29 15.37 1.71
N THR A 156 0.20 14.45 0.90
CA THR A 156 -0.25 13.06 0.88
C THR A 156 0.94 12.11 0.98
N VAL A 157 0.74 11.06 1.75
CA VAL A 157 1.54 9.85 1.76
C VAL A 157 0.77 8.80 0.97
N VAL A 158 1.39 8.24 -0.07
CA VAL A 158 0.80 7.18 -0.90
C VAL A 158 1.42 5.85 -0.54
N VAL A 159 0.58 4.84 -0.35
CA VAL A 159 1.01 3.48 -0.05
C VAL A 159 0.35 2.50 -1.00
N THR A 160 1.13 1.56 -1.54
CA THR A 160 0.62 0.38 -2.27
C THR A 160 1.24 -0.88 -1.69
N HIS A 161 0.49 -1.97 -1.64
CA HIS A 161 0.98 -3.24 -1.12
C HIS A 161 0.36 -4.40 -1.90
N GLY A 162 1.18 -5.09 -2.69
CA GLY A 162 0.69 -6.19 -3.52
C GLY A 162 -0.22 -5.69 -4.64
N VAL A 163 0.16 -4.60 -5.30
CA VAL A 163 -0.66 -3.94 -6.33
C VAL A 163 0.10 -3.79 -7.64
N LEU A 164 1.32 -3.27 -7.59
CA LEU A 164 2.06 -2.88 -8.80
C LEU A 164 2.49 -4.08 -9.65
N GLU A 165 2.63 -5.25 -9.06
CA GLU A 165 2.96 -6.50 -9.74
C GLU A 165 1.90 -6.99 -10.74
N HIS A 166 0.70 -6.43 -10.69
CA HIS A 166 -0.39 -6.76 -11.61
C HIS A 166 -0.40 -5.88 -12.88
N PHE A 167 0.53 -4.92 -12.99
CA PHE A 167 0.53 -3.95 -14.07
C PHE A 167 1.72 -4.11 -15.04
N SER A 168 1.54 -3.64 -16.28
CA SER A 168 2.62 -3.55 -17.27
C SER A 168 3.65 -2.48 -16.90
N ASP A 169 4.83 -2.50 -17.54
CA ASP A 169 5.86 -1.47 -17.34
C ASP A 169 5.36 -0.08 -17.71
N GLU A 170 4.57 0.02 -18.78
CA GLU A 170 3.95 1.28 -19.21
C GLU A 170 2.95 1.79 -18.17
N ASP A 171 2.13 0.90 -17.61
CA ASP A 171 1.16 1.26 -16.58
C ASP A 171 1.86 1.68 -15.28
N ILE A 172 2.87 0.95 -14.85
CA ILE A 172 3.67 1.31 -13.67
C ILE A 172 4.32 2.68 -13.88
N THR A 173 4.93 2.92 -15.03
CA THR A 173 5.54 4.22 -15.36
C THR A 173 4.50 5.34 -15.31
N ARG A 174 3.29 5.10 -15.81
CA ARG A 174 2.18 6.05 -15.76
C ARG A 174 1.72 6.32 -14.33
N ILE A 175 1.56 5.27 -13.52
CA ILE A 175 1.20 5.36 -12.10
C ILE A 175 2.25 6.20 -11.36
N MET A 176 3.54 5.90 -11.51
CA MET A 176 4.62 6.64 -10.87
C MET A 176 4.66 8.10 -11.31
N SER A 177 4.31 8.40 -12.57
CA SER A 177 4.22 9.77 -13.07
C SER A 177 3.12 10.58 -12.37
N THR A 178 2.00 9.97 -12.01
CA THR A 178 0.92 10.66 -11.26
C THR A 178 1.35 11.02 -9.84
N TYR A 179 2.24 10.22 -9.24
CA TYR A 179 2.77 10.51 -7.90
C TYR A 179 3.93 11.51 -7.91
N ASN A 180 4.47 11.86 -9.09
CA ASN A 180 5.44 12.95 -9.21
C ASN A 180 4.74 14.32 -9.12
N ASN A 181 4.06 14.55 -8.01
CA ASN A 181 3.23 15.72 -7.72
C ASN A 181 3.75 16.39 -6.44
N ASP A 182 3.75 17.73 -6.40
CA ASP A 182 4.26 18.48 -5.24
C ASP A 182 3.50 18.23 -3.93
N LYS A 183 2.31 17.66 -4.02
CA LYS A 183 1.52 17.26 -2.85
C LYS A 183 1.82 15.86 -2.37
N VAL A 184 2.46 14.99 -3.17
CA VAL A 184 2.87 13.65 -2.73
C VAL A 184 4.27 13.77 -2.13
N LEU A 185 4.35 13.66 -0.81
CA LEU A 185 5.58 13.88 -0.07
C LEU A 185 6.34 12.59 0.24
N PHE A 186 5.62 11.49 0.24
CA PHE A 186 6.20 10.18 0.48
C PHE A 186 5.41 9.09 -0.24
N GLN A 187 6.12 8.13 -0.77
CA GLN A 187 5.57 6.95 -1.42
C GLN A 187 6.21 5.72 -0.81
N ALA A 188 5.40 4.71 -0.53
CA ALA A 188 5.84 3.41 -0.04
C ALA A 188 5.17 2.30 -0.85
N HIS A 189 5.98 1.44 -1.48
CA HIS A 189 5.51 0.39 -2.37
C HIS A 189 6.10 -0.95 -1.95
N TYR A 190 5.25 -1.96 -1.79
CA TYR A 190 5.66 -3.35 -1.64
C TYR A 190 5.35 -4.13 -2.91
N VAL A 191 6.31 -4.92 -3.36
CA VAL A 191 6.15 -5.90 -4.43
C VAL A 191 6.88 -7.21 -4.10
N PRO A 192 6.37 -8.37 -4.57
CA PRO A 192 7.11 -9.63 -4.54
C PRO A 192 8.22 -9.64 -5.59
N THR A 193 9.32 -10.34 -5.30
CA THR A 193 10.44 -10.51 -6.23
C THR A 193 10.44 -11.88 -6.88
N CYS A 194 11.34 -12.07 -7.86
CA CYS A 194 11.57 -13.37 -8.51
C CYS A 194 12.13 -14.46 -7.58
N GLN A 195 12.40 -14.16 -6.31
CA GLN A 195 12.77 -15.14 -5.30
C GLN A 195 11.58 -15.98 -4.81
N TYR A 196 10.34 -15.58 -5.09
CA TYR A 196 9.19 -16.45 -4.94
C TYR A 196 9.16 -17.52 -6.03
N ALA A 197 8.84 -18.77 -5.65
CA ALA A 197 8.81 -19.90 -6.59
C ALA A 197 7.67 -19.81 -7.61
N SER A 198 6.57 -19.14 -7.23
CA SER A 198 5.38 -18.93 -8.07
C SER A 198 4.59 -17.72 -7.58
N PRO A 199 3.84 -17.07 -8.47
CA PRO A 199 2.84 -16.07 -8.09
C PRO A 199 1.81 -16.65 -7.12
N SER A 200 1.40 -15.86 -6.13
CA SER A 200 0.37 -16.28 -5.16
C SER A 200 -1.03 -16.22 -5.75
N PHE A 201 -1.24 -15.37 -6.74
CA PHE A 201 -2.53 -15.16 -7.39
C PHE A 201 -2.55 -15.54 -8.88
N GLY A 202 -1.41 -15.76 -9.48
CA GLY A 202 -1.26 -16.28 -10.84
C GLY A 202 -0.98 -15.22 -11.92
N ASP A 203 -1.23 -13.96 -11.67
CA ASP A 203 -0.96 -12.84 -12.59
C ASP A 203 0.11 -11.87 -12.07
N GLU A 204 0.63 -12.10 -10.86
CA GLU A 204 1.72 -11.29 -10.33
C GLU A 204 3.00 -11.48 -11.16
N ARG A 205 3.61 -10.37 -11.45
CA ARG A 205 4.92 -10.30 -12.09
C ARG A 205 6.00 -10.38 -11.01
N LEU A 206 6.70 -11.49 -11.01
CA LEU A 206 7.84 -11.70 -10.10
C LEU A 206 9.12 -11.25 -10.81
N LEU A 207 9.39 -9.95 -10.78
CA LEU A 207 10.59 -9.37 -11.41
C LEU A 207 11.80 -9.44 -10.47
N PRO A 208 13.03 -9.44 -11.05
CA PRO A 208 14.24 -9.15 -10.30
C PRO A 208 14.18 -7.80 -9.60
N VAL A 209 14.91 -7.67 -8.50
CA VAL A 209 14.98 -6.42 -7.72
C VAL A 209 15.42 -5.24 -8.57
N ASP A 210 16.44 -5.42 -9.41
CA ASP A 210 16.97 -4.34 -10.28
C ASP A 210 15.93 -3.84 -11.29
N ASP A 211 15.08 -4.73 -11.82
CA ASP A 211 14.02 -4.36 -12.74
C ASP A 211 12.94 -3.54 -12.03
N TRP A 212 12.55 -3.93 -10.81
CA TRP A 212 11.64 -3.14 -9.99
C TRP A 212 12.20 -1.75 -9.66
N ILE A 213 13.49 -1.68 -9.27
CA ILE A 213 14.16 -0.40 -8.99
C ILE A 213 14.20 0.49 -10.23
N ALA A 214 14.47 -0.08 -11.41
CA ALA A 214 14.49 0.67 -12.67
C ALA A 214 13.11 1.26 -13.04
N LEU A 215 12.02 0.54 -12.74
CA LEU A 215 10.65 0.99 -13.00
C LEU A 215 10.18 2.07 -12.00
N ILE A 216 10.37 1.84 -10.71
CA ILE A 216 9.82 2.68 -9.64
C ILE A 216 10.73 3.88 -9.34
N LYS A 217 12.06 3.71 -9.46
CA LYS A 217 13.10 4.70 -9.15
C LYS A 217 12.95 5.24 -7.72
N PRO A 218 12.99 4.35 -6.72
CA PRO A 218 12.93 4.74 -5.32
C PRO A 218 14.20 5.48 -4.89
N ASP A 219 14.13 6.27 -3.81
CA ASP A 219 15.30 6.89 -3.19
C ASP A 219 16.08 5.86 -2.35
N TYR A 220 15.37 4.93 -1.73
CA TYR A 220 15.93 3.78 -1.03
C TYR A 220 14.96 2.60 -1.02
N TYR A 221 15.48 1.43 -0.70
CA TYR A 221 14.70 0.21 -0.61
C TYR A 221 15.21 -0.71 0.50
N LEU A 222 14.35 -1.64 0.92
CA LEU A 222 14.68 -2.71 1.85
C LEU A 222 14.27 -4.05 1.24
N LEU A 223 15.09 -5.06 1.49
CA LEU A 223 14.77 -6.45 1.19
C LEU A 223 14.46 -7.18 2.49
N ASP A 224 13.45 -8.03 2.46
CA ASP A 224 13.03 -8.85 3.57
C ASP A 224 12.69 -10.28 3.12
N ASN A 225 12.45 -11.20 4.05
CA ASN A 225 12.05 -12.56 3.76
C ASN A 225 12.98 -13.24 2.73
N ASP A 226 14.29 -13.21 3.00
CA ASP A 226 15.34 -13.77 2.12
C ASP A 226 15.30 -13.20 0.69
N GLY A 227 15.01 -11.91 0.56
CA GLY A 227 14.98 -11.20 -0.71
C GLY A 227 13.69 -11.40 -1.52
N LYS A 228 12.68 -12.04 -0.96
CA LYS A 228 11.38 -12.26 -1.61
C LYS A 228 10.49 -11.03 -1.60
N ASP A 229 10.57 -10.24 -0.51
CA ASP A 229 9.76 -9.06 -0.29
C ASP A 229 10.63 -7.80 -0.51
N LEU A 230 10.24 -6.96 -1.47
CA LEU A 230 10.91 -5.69 -1.78
C LEU A 230 10.04 -4.52 -1.36
N TYR A 231 10.58 -3.69 -0.47
CA TYR A 231 9.97 -2.45 -0.02
C TYR A 231 10.72 -1.27 -0.63
N MET A 232 10.03 -0.42 -1.35
CA MET A 232 10.60 0.72 -2.06
C MET A 232 9.99 2.02 -1.53
N PHE A 233 10.85 3.02 -1.30
CA PHE A 233 10.45 4.28 -0.70
C PHE A 233 10.96 5.45 -1.50
N LYS A 234 10.11 6.46 -1.66
CA LYS A 234 10.46 7.70 -2.33
C LYS A 234 9.98 8.89 -1.51
N THR A 235 10.89 9.79 -1.24
CA THR A 235 10.68 11.04 -0.49
C THR A 235 10.74 12.24 -1.42
N LYS A 236 10.18 13.36 -1.00
CA LYS A 236 10.26 14.62 -1.73
C LYS A 236 10.80 15.73 -0.86
#